data_43293aa0d1e1fb269619e80b58f2b322
#
_entry.id   43293aa0d1e1fb269619e80b58f2b322
#
_cell.length_a   1.000
_cell.length_b   1.000
_cell.length_c   1.000
_cell.angle_alpha   90.00
_cell.angle_beta   90.00
_cell.angle_gamma   90.00
#
_symmetry.space_group_name_H-M   'P 1'
#
loop_
_entity.id
_entity.type
_entity.pdbx_description
1 polymer ?
#
loop_
_entity_poly.entity_id
_entity_poly.type
_entity_poly.pdbx_seq_one_letter_code
_entity_poly.pdbx_strand_id
1 'polypeptide(L)'
;LIDLNSANRNMLFVSHANPEDNLFAQWLSLRLATQGYPVWSDVTRLLGGEDFWNDIQRAIANRTAKFLFALSRASNKKDGTLQELAYAKEISKKLEGQVKDFIITLRLDDIPYDEIDIRVNRLNHVSFQDSWASGFAQLLAKLEDDKVPKNPGFTPSAVATWWRTQFSSELGIRQEPEELLSNWFPVQLPEDIYFHNLSRRSQGKLELDEQSLPYPAVHDSIFLITFARAEDFDGKLGNDMYIARVGDPLKLSAVLKDQKGFGKHLFRLLRLAWEQTLRERKLRTYELANNARCFFFVKGQLQNDKIFFSGADGEKAWRAMVGYSSRENPQTGITSVRYWHFGLEARPMVHPICAYNMKPHVLFTSDGLTVWASKKRLSAARRSQCKDWWNGEWRDRTLAAVSYLASQDGNLEIRLGSNVFGKVASRPLLFNSPVSYVDPQLLRAETDHLEPIDDYGIERSDEDDPFCDEAQT
;
A
#
# COMPACT_ATOMS: atom_id res chain seq x y z
N LEU A 1 -20.61 -44.29 8.32
CA LEU A 1 -20.65 -43.91 9.74
C LEU A 1 -19.54 -42.89 9.97
N ILE A 2 -19.93 -41.65 10.27
CA ILE A 2 -18.99 -40.55 10.58
C ILE A 2 -18.57 -40.79 12.05
N ASP A 3 -17.26 -41.02 12.26
CA ASP A 3 -16.72 -41.18 13.62
C ASP A 3 -16.56 -39.78 14.24
N LEU A 4 -17.54 -39.38 15.04
CA LEU A 4 -17.60 -38.10 15.73
C LEU A 4 -16.69 -38.04 16.98
N ASN A 5 -16.15 -39.19 17.41
CA ASN A 5 -15.32 -39.31 18.61
C ASN A 5 -13.82 -39.24 18.36
N SER A 6 -13.36 -38.92 17.13
CA SER A 6 -11.94 -38.84 16.89
C SER A 6 -11.32 -37.62 17.60
N ALA A 7 -10.36 -37.88 18.48
CA ALA A 7 -9.62 -36.95 19.32
C ALA A 7 -8.73 -35.95 18.52
N ASN A 8 -9.00 -35.69 17.24
CA ASN A 8 -8.09 -35.02 16.32
C ASN A 8 -8.72 -33.83 15.57
N ARG A 9 -9.62 -33.07 16.25
CA ARG A 9 -10.12 -31.82 15.69
C ARG A 9 -9.08 -30.69 15.92
N ASN A 10 -8.27 -30.46 14.93
CA ASN A 10 -7.16 -29.51 15.03
C ASN A 10 -7.08 -28.48 13.88
N MET A 11 -8.10 -28.43 13.02
CA MET A 11 -8.08 -27.61 11.82
C MET A 11 -9.15 -26.51 11.88
N LEU A 12 -8.84 -25.34 11.39
CA LEU A 12 -9.79 -24.26 11.15
C LEU A 12 -10.32 -24.37 9.71
N PHE A 13 -11.64 -24.33 9.54
CA PHE A 13 -12.25 -24.28 8.22
C PHE A 13 -12.73 -22.88 7.93
N VAL A 14 -12.28 -22.27 6.80
CA VAL A 14 -12.67 -20.92 6.35
C VAL A 14 -13.63 -21.04 5.18
N SER A 15 -14.91 -20.77 5.43
CA SER A 15 -15.97 -20.67 4.40
C SER A 15 -16.10 -19.22 3.94
N HIS A 16 -16.12 -18.99 2.63
CA HIS A 16 -16.16 -17.65 2.04
C HIS A 16 -16.78 -17.66 0.65
N ALA A 17 -17.23 -16.52 0.14
CA ALA A 17 -17.70 -16.39 -1.23
C ALA A 17 -16.52 -16.33 -2.21
N ASN A 18 -16.50 -17.26 -3.17
CA ASN A 18 -15.53 -17.30 -4.25
C ASN A 18 -16.19 -16.72 -5.52
N PRO A 19 -15.62 -15.70 -6.21
CA PRO A 19 -14.31 -15.08 -5.96
C PRO A 19 -14.31 -13.87 -5.02
N GLU A 20 -15.46 -13.38 -4.58
CA GLU A 20 -15.64 -12.05 -3.96
C GLU A 20 -14.80 -11.87 -2.67
N ASP A 21 -14.73 -12.90 -1.82
CA ASP A 21 -14.04 -12.85 -0.52
C ASP A 21 -12.67 -13.54 -0.53
N ASN A 22 -12.16 -13.92 -1.70
CA ASN A 22 -10.89 -14.66 -1.84
C ASN A 22 -9.70 -13.96 -1.18
N LEU A 23 -9.57 -12.64 -1.36
CA LEU A 23 -8.46 -11.86 -0.77
C LEU A 23 -8.48 -11.94 0.76
N PHE A 24 -9.67 -11.85 1.37
CA PHE A 24 -9.81 -11.99 2.81
C PHE A 24 -9.48 -13.42 3.27
N ALA A 25 -10.03 -14.42 2.62
CA ALA A 25 -9.81 -15.83 2.97
C ALA A 25 -8.33 -16.22 2.86
N GLN A 26 -7.63 -15.77 1.82
CA GLN A 26 -6.19 -15.97 1.64
C GLN A 26 -5.39 -15.29 2.75
N TRP A 27 -5.66 -14.00 2.99
CA TRP A 27 -4.99 -13.24 4.03
C TRP A 27 -5.20 -13.87 5.42
N LEU A 28 -6.45 -14.24 5.76
CA LEU A 28 -6.79 -14.85 7.04
C LEU A 28 -6.09 -16.19 7.22
N SER A 29 -6.14 -17.05 6.19
CA SER A 29 -5.53 -18.38 6.21
C SER A 29 -4.03 -18.30 6.48
N LEU A 30 -3.33 -17.38 5.81
CA LEU A 30 -1.91 -17.12 6.04
C LEU A 30 -1.62 -16.66 7.47
N ARG A 31 -2.41 -15.70 7.96
CA ARG A 31 -2.22 -15.17 9.31
C ARG A 31 -2.46 -16.22 10.38
N LEU A 32 -3.50 -17.03 10.24
CA LEU A 32 -3.78 -18.15 11.16
C LEU A 32 -2.67 -19.21 11.11
N ALA A 33 -2.20 -19.55 9.92
CA ALA A 33 -1.10 -20.47 9.73
C ALA A 33 0.19 -19.97 10.42
N THR A 34 0.51 -18.67 10.33
CA THR A 34 1.67 -18.08 11.04
C THR A 34 1.55 -18.14 12.57
N GLN A 35 0.32 -18.26 13.10
CA GLN A 35 0.06 -18.46 14.53
C GLN A 35 0.05 -19.95 14.95
N GLY A 36 0.31 -20.87 14.02
CA GLY A 36 0.37 -22.30 14.24
C GLY A 36 -0.96 -23.01 14.12
N TYR A 37 -2.00 -22.37 13.58
CA TYR A 37 -3.28 -23.03 13.34
C TYR A 37 -3.32 -23.65 11.95
N PRO A 38 -3.53 -24.97 11.80
CA PRO A 38 -3.83 -25.58 10.51
C PRO A 38 -5.15 -25.04 9.94
N VAL A 39 -5.12 -24.59 8.68
CA VAL A 39 -6.30 -23.99 8.03
C VAL A 39 -6.65 -24.76 6.76
N TRP A 40 -7.95 -24.93 6.54
CA TRP A 40 -8.52 -25.39 5.28
C TRP A 40 -9.43 -24.30 4.71
N SER A 41 -9.23 -23.94 3.46
CA SER A 41 -10.12 -23.04 2.73
C SER A 41 -10.22 -23.47 1.27
N ASP A 42 -11.34 -23.14 0.63
CA ASP A 42 -11.66 -23.47 -0.75
C ASP A 42 -10.65 -22.93 -1.78
N VAL A 43 -10.03 -21.79 -1.45
CA VAL A 43 -8.98 -21.18 -2.27
C VAL A 43 -7.78 -22.10 -2.48
N THR A 44 -7.63 -23.12 -1.63
CA THR A 44 -6.48 -24.04 -1.63
C THR A 44 -6.67 -25.31 -2.45
N ARG A 45 -7.83 -25.54 -3.09
CA ARG A 45 -8.15 -26.82 -3.74
C ARG A 45 -8.98 -26.75 -5.01
N LEU A 46 -8.59 -25.94 -5.98
CA LEU A 46 -9.19 -25.97 -7.33
C LEU A 46 -8.43 -26.94 -8.25
N LEU A 47 -8.41 -28.24 -7.87
CA LEU A 47 -8.08 -29.29 -8.82
C LEU A 47 -9.42 -29.88 -9.32
N GLY A 48 -9.74 -29.66 -10.59
CA GLY A 48 -11.02 -30.06 -11.16
C GLY A 48 -11.19 -31.58 -11.24
N GLY A 49 -12.41 -32.08 -10.94
CA GLY A 49 -12.88 -33.39 -11.34
C GLY A 49 -13.16 -34.41 -10.26
N GLU A 50 -12.89 -34.12 -8.98
CA GLU A 50 -13.27 -35.01 -7.86
C GLU A 50 -14.59 -34.55 -7.20
N ASP A 51 -15.22 -35.44 -6.43
CA ASP A 51 -16.48 -35.17 -5.71
C ASP A 51 -16.21 -34.18 -4.55
N PHE A 52 -15.98 -32.94 -4.92
CA PHE A 52 -15.58 -31.79 -4.11
C PHE A 52 -16.45 -31.61 -2.86
N TRP A 53 -17.75 -31.90 -3.01
CA TRP A 53 -18.69 -31.74 -1.91
C TRP A 53 -18.50 -32.78 -0.78
N ASN A 54 -18.13 -34.00 -1.14
CA ASN A 54 -17.84 -35.06 -0.15
C ASN A 54 -16.57 -34.75 0.66
N ASP A 55 -15.57 -34.13 0.03
CA ASP A 55 -14.32 -33.74 0.74
C ASP A 55 -14.53 -32.56 1.70
N ILE A 56 -15.35 -31.58 1.32
CA ILE A 56 -15.80 -30.49 2.21
C ILE A 56 -16.53 -31.07 3.42
N GLN A 57 -17.51 -31.93 3.18
CA GLN A 57 -18.30 -32.54 4.25
C GLN A 57 -17.43 -33.36 5.21
N ARG A 58 -16.48 -34.14 4.70
CA ARG A 58 -15.53 -34.91 5.52
C ARG A 58 -14.62 -34.00 6.34
N ALA A 59 -14.12 -32.90 5.75
CA ALA A 59 -13.28 -31.93 6.45
C ALA A 59 -14.03 -31.27 7.61
N ILE A 60 -15.25 -30.77 7.37
CA ILE A 60 -16.08 -30.14 8.40
C ILE A 60 -16.47 -31.17 9.49
N ALA A 61 -16.86 -32.38 9.10
CA ALA A 61 -17.35 -33.40 10.04
C ALA A 61 -16.25 -33.95 10.96
N ASN A 62 -15.04 -34.23 10.42
CA ASN A 62 -14.08 -35.08 11.12
C ASN A 62 -12.85 -34.34 11.64
N ARG A 63 -12.45 -33.22 11.02
CA ARG A 63 -11.17 -32.55 11.31
C ARG A 63 -11.30 -31.11 11.80
N THR A 64 -12.42 -30.45 11.57
CA THR A 64 -12.61 -29.07 11.92
C THR A 64 -12.81 -28.85 13.40
N ALA A 65 -11.96 -28.05 14.02
CA ALA A 65 -12.11 -27.57 15.39
C ALA A 65 -13.05 -26.37 15.46
N LYS A 66 -12.92 -25.42 14.50
CA LYS A 66 -13.79 -24.25 14.35
C LYS A 66 -14.12 -24.03 12.88
N PHE A 67 -15.38 -23.73 12.61
CA PHE A 67 -15.87 -23.30 11.30
C PHE A 67 -15.95 -21.75 11.30
N LEU A 68 -15.08 -21.11 10.51
CA LEU A 68 -14.99 -19.66 10.37
C LEU A 68 -15.80 -19.24 9.15
N PHE A 69 -16.93 -18.59 9.37
CA PHE A 69 -17.80 -18.12 8.29
C PHE A 69 -17.51 -16.66 7.98
N ALA A 70 -16.90 -16.40 6.83
CA ALA A 70 -16.67 -15.05 6.31
C ALA A 70 -18.01 -14.45 5.83
N LEU A 71 -18.66 -13.67 6.70
CA LEU A 71 -19.96 -13.08 6.43
C LEU A 71 -19.80 -11.78 5.64
N SER A 72 -20.17 -11.82 4.38
CA SER A 72 -20.29 -10.70 3.46
C SER A 72 -21.65 -10.70 2.77
N ARG A 73 -21.98 -9.63 2.06
CA ARG A 73 -23.19 -9.58 1.20
C ARG A 73 -23.16 -10.69 0.14
N ALA A 74 -21.98 -11.08 -0.32
CA ALA A 74 -21.81 -12.16 -1.28
C ALA A 74 -22.02 -13.53 -0.64
N SER A 75 -21.33 -13.86 0.46
CA SER A 75 -21.42 -15.15 1.12
C SER A 75 -22.83 -15.44 1.69
N ASN A 76 -23.52 -14.36 2.09
CA ASN A 76 -24.88 -14.43 2.63
C ASN A 76 -25.95 -14.80 1.58
N LYS A 77 -25.61 -14.73 0.27
CA LYS A 77 -26.53 -15.03 -0.84
C LYS A 77 -26.11 -16.22 -1.69
N LYS A 78 -24.87 -16.67 -1.57
CA LYS A 78 -24.28 -17.69 -2.43
C LYS A 78 -24.64 -19.11 -1.95
N ASP A 79 -25.24 -19.91 -2.82
CA ASP A 79 -25.74 -21.23 -2.47
C ASP A 79 -24.67 -22.14 -1.87
N GLY A 80 -23.44 -22.14 -2.42
CA GLY A 80 -22.33 -22.95 -1.92
C GLY A 80 -21.98 -22.65 -0.47
N THR A 81 -21.80 -21.36 -0.13
CA THR A 81 -21.48 -20.94 1.24
C THR A 81 -22.63 -21.22 2.22
N LEU A 82 -23.88 -21.05 1.76
CA LEU A 82 -25.06 -21.35 2.56
C LEU A 82 -25.24 -22.86 2.79
N GLN A 83 -24.84 -23.72 1.85
CA GLN A 83 -24.82 -25.19 2.01
C GLN A 83 -23.75 -25.61 3.02
N GLU A 84 -22.53 -25.05 2.92
CA GLU A 84 -21.47 -25.28 3.91
C GLU A 84 -21.91 -24.88 5.31
N LEU A 85 -22.51 -23.69 5.44
CA LEU A 85 -23.04 -23.18 6.71
C LEU A 85 -24.16 -24.08 7.27
N ALA A 86 -25.07 -24.55 6.41
CA ALA A 86 -26.13 -25.48 6.83
C ALA A 86 -25.53 -26.75 7.37
N TYR A 87 -24.57 -27.33 6.68
CA TYR A 87 -23.88 -28.54 7.11
C TYR A 87 -23.08 -28.33 8.40
N ALA A 88 -22.35 -27.24 8.51
CA ALA A 88 -21.64 -26.86 9.73
C ALA A 88 -22.59 -26.73 10.93
N LYS A 89 -23.81 -26.22 10.71
CA LYS A 89 -24.87 -26.14 11.76
C LYS A 89 -25.35 -27.49 12.24
N GLU A 90 -25.50 -28.47 11.34
CA GLU A 90 -25.83 -29.84 11.70
C GLU A 90 -24.71 -30.50 12.54
N ILE A 91 -23.46 -30.31 12.11
CA ILE A 91 -22.30 -30.81 12.86
C ILE A 91 -22.20 -30.12 14.22
N SER A 92 -22.42 -28.80 14.30
CA SER A 92 -22.44 -28.06 15.57
C SER A 92 -23.43 -28.64 16.58
N LYS A 93 -24.63 -29.01 16.12
CA LYS A 93 -25.64 -29.70 17.00
C LYS A 93 -25.16 -31.06 17.52
N LYS A 94 -24.46 -31.82 16.66
CA LYS A 94 -23.92 -33.13 17.06
C LYS A 94 -22.74 -33.04 18.03
N LEU A 95 -22.04 -31.90 18.02
CA LEU A 95 -20.90 -31.57 18.87
C LEU A 95 -21.29 -30.75 20.11
N GLU A 96 -22.59 -30.57 20.37
CA GLU A 96 -23.08 -29.81 21.51
C GLU A 96 -22.56 -30.40 22.82
N GLY A 97 -21.98 -29.55 23.68
CA GLY A 97 -21.30 -29.95 24.91
C GLY A 97 -19.85 -30.47 24.75
N GLN A 98 -19.40 -30.75 23.52
CA GLN A 98 -18.02 -31.21 23.25
C GLN A 98 -17.14 -30.08 22.69
N VAL A 99 -17.68 -29.22 21.81
CA VAL A 99 -16.99 -28.12 21.20
C VAL A 99 -17.76 -26.82 21.47
N LYS A 100 -17.15 -25.91 22.22
CA LYS A 100 -17.70 -24.58 22.48
C LYS A 100 -17.66 -23.75 21.18
N ASP A 101 -18.74 -23.05 20.86
CA ASP A 101 -18.82 -22.11 19.74
C ASP A 101 -18.19 -22.64 18.44
N PHE A 102 -18.69 -23.79 17.93
CA PHE A 102 -18.13 -24.45 16.74
C PHE A 102 -18.11 -23.51 15.52
N ILE A 103 -19.14 -22.66 15.34
CA ILE A 103 -19.23 -21.68 14.26
C ILE A 103 -18.86 -20.30 14.80
N ILE A 104 -17.88 -19.66 14.19
CA ILE A 104 -17.48 -18.27 14.46
C ILE A 104 -17.74 -17.47 13.20
N THR A 105 -18.56 -16.42 13.30
CA THR A 105 -18.90 -15.54 12.17
C THR A 105 -17.96 -14.36 12.13
N LEU A 106 -17.32 -14.15 10.98
CA LEU A 106 -16.38 -13.06 10.71
C LEU A 106 -17.08 -12.04 9.80
N ARG A 107 -17.48 -10.90 10.33
CA ARG A 107 -18.24 -9.90 9.59
C ARG A 107 -17.30 -9.01 8.78
N LEU A 108 -17.42 -9.05 7.44
CA LEU A 108 -16.53 -8.36 6.51
C LEU A 108 -17.05 -7.01 6.06
N ASP A 109 -18.36 -6.85 5.98
CA ASP A 109 -19.02 -5.65 5.47
C ASP A 109 -20.18 -5.19 6.34
N ASP A 110 -20.88 -4.13 5.91
CA ASP A 110 -21.96 -3.46 6.63
C ASP A 110 -23.35 -4.08 6.40
N ILE A 111 -23.43 -5.38 6.05
CA ILE A 111 -24.71 -6.07 5.86
C ILE A 111 -25.66 -5.81 7.05
N PRO A 112 -26.92 -5.33 6.81
CA PRO A 112 -27.90 -5.12 7.86
C PRO A 112 -28.23 -6.42 8.60
N TYR A 113 -28.50 -6.32 9.91
CA TYR A 113 -28.76 -7.51 10.75
C TYR A 113 -30.00 -8.29 10.32
N ASP A 114 -31.02 -7.63 9.78
CA ASP A 114 -32.24 -8.23 9.28
C ASP A 114 -32.06 -8.95 7.94
N GLU A 115 -30.99 -8.65 7.19
CA GLU A 115 -30.61 -9.33 5.96
C GLU A 115 -29.71 -10.57 6.23
N ILE A 116 -29.11 -10.69 7.41
CA ILE A 116 -28.21 -11.78 7.75
C ILE A 116 -28.98 -13.09 7.83
N ASP A 117 -28.40 -14.16 7.25
CA ASP A 117 -28.98 -15.51 7.29
C ASP A 117 -29.31 -15.96 8.73
N ILE A 118 -30.52 -16.49 8.94
CA ILE A 118 -31.04 -16.86 10.25
C ILE A 118 -30.17 -17.86 11.01
N ARG A 119 -29.32 -18.60 10.33
CA ARG A 119 -28.39 -19.57 10.91
C ARG A 119 -27.26 -18.91 11.71
N VAL A 120 -26.92 -17.66 11.40
CA VAL A 120 -25.80 -16.94 12.03
C VAL A 120 -26.18 -15.57 12.60
N ASN A 121 -27.37 -15.02 12.32
CA ASN A 121 -27.78 -13.69 12.77
C ASN A 121 -27.83 -13.55 14.31
N ARG A 122 -27.97 -14.65 15.04
CA ARG A 122 -28.01 -14.67 16.53
C ARG A 122 -26.63 -14.93 17.15
N LEU A 123 -25.61 -15.20 16.35
CA LEU A 123 -24.25 -15.42 16.86
C LEU A 123 -23.54 -14.07 17.04
N ASN A 124 -22.67 -14.01 18.03
CA ASN A 124 -21.75 -12.88 18.15
C ASN A 124 -20.77 -12.92 16.97
N HIS A 125 -20.60 -11.77 16.31
CA HIS A 125 -19.71 -11.62 15.17
C HIS A 125 -18.37 -11.02 15.59
N VAL A 126 -17.28 -11.55 15.06
CA VAL A 126 -15.97 -10.87 15.10
C VAL A 126 -15.93 -9.89 13.92
N SER A 127 -15.81 -8.59 14.20
CA SER A 127 -15.82 -7.55 13.15
C SER A 127 -14.47 -7.42 12.47
N PHE A 128 -14.50 -7.52 11.13
CA PHE A 128 -13.36 -7.23 10.26
C PHE A 128 -13.63 -6.02 9.35
N GLN A 129 -14.77 -5.34 9.52
CA GLN A 129 -15.22 -4.23 8.68
C GLN A 129 -14.22 -3.06 8.66
N ASP A 130 -13.88 -2.55 9.83
CA ASP A 130 -13.06 -1.34 9.97
C ASP A 130 -11.57 -1.64 9.89
N SER A 131 -11.15 -2.81 10.37
CA SER A 131 -9.75 -3.21 10.43
C SER A 131 -9.59 -4.73 10.50
N TRP A 132 -8.99 -5.30 9.49
CA TRP A 132 -8.65 -6.73 9.51
C TRP A 132 -7.69 -7.10 10.63
N ALA A 133 -6.76 -6.20 10.97
CA ALA A 133 -5.82 -6.43 12.06
C ALA A 133 -6.52 -6.50 13.43
N SER A 134 -7.51 -5.62 13.67
CA SER A 134 -8.29 -5.62 14.90
C SER A 134 -9.17 -6.86 15.00
N GLY A 135 -9.88 -7.21 13.91
CA GLY A 135 -10.68 -8.43 13.84
C GLY A 135 -9.84 -9.69 14.06
N PHE A 136 -8.64 -9.72 13.50
CA PHE A 136 -7.71 -10.84 13.69
C PHE A 136 -7.26 -10.99 15.14
N ALA A 137 -6.94 -9.89 15.82
CA ALA A 137 -6.59 -9.93 17.24
C ALA A 137 -7.74 -10.47 18.11
N GLN A 138 -8.98 -10.06 17.83
CA GLN A 138 -10.18 -10.60 18.51
C GLN A 138 -10.39 -12.08 18.21
N LEU A 139 -10.22 -12.51 16.96
CA LEU A 139 -10.31 -13.92 16.58
C LEU A 139 -9.25 -14.76 17.29
N LEU A 140 -8.00 -14.31 17.35
CA LEU A 140 -6.93 -15.03 18.06
C LEU A 140 -7.26 -15.19 19.55
N ALA A 141 -7.70 -14.12 20.21
CA ALA A 141 -8.11 -14.18 21.61
C ALA A 141 -9.25 -15.21 21.83
N LYS A 142 -10.22 -15.26 20.91
CA LYS A 142 -11.31 -16.25 20.94
C LYS A 142 -10.81 -17.69 20.74
N LEU A 143 -9.90 -17.90 19.81
CA LEU A 143 -9.34 -19.24 19.55
C LEU A 143 -8.49 -19.73 20.74
N GLU A 144 -7.79 -18.83 21.42
CA GLU A 144 -7.01 -19.13 22.64
C GLU A 144 -7.93 -19.41 23.84
N ASP A 145 -8.98 -18.63 24.06
CA ASP A 145 -9.99 -18.87 25.10
C ASP A 145 -10.68 -20.23 24.90
N ASP A 146 -10.99 -20.58 23.67
CA ASP A 146 -11.60 -21.87 23.31
C ASP A 146 -10.59 -23.03 23.24
N LYS A 147 -9.32 -22.78 23.57
CA LYS A 147 -8.21 -23.77 23.58
C LYS A 147 -8.08 -24.57 22.29
N VAL A 148 -8.24 -23.89 21.15
CA VAL A 148 -8.07 -24.53 19.84
C VAL A 148 -6.62 -24.99 19.67
N PRO A 149 -6.38 -26.26 19.30
CA PRO A 149 -5.02 -26.80 19.20
C PRO A 149 -4.18 -26.09 18.15
N LYS A 150 -2.94 -25.74 18.51
CA LYS A 150 -1.89 -25.28 17.59
C LYS A 150 -0.99 -26.45 17.20
N ASN A 151 -0.44 -26.42 16.00
CA ASN A 151 0.57 -27.40 15.58
C ASN A 151 1.97 -26.85 15.94
N PRO A 152 2.67 -27.43 16.91
CA PRO A 152 3.99 -26.93 17.34
C PRO A 152 5.09 -27.07 16.28
N GLY A 153 4.86 -27.85 15.22
CA GLY A 153 5.77 -27.97 14.06
C GLY A 153 5.58 -26.87 13.00
N PHE A 154 4.64 -25.96 13.22
CA PHE A 154 4.35 -24.88 12.27
C PHE A 154 5.33 -23.72 12.51
N THR A 155 6.40 -23.67 11.72
CA THR A 155 7.37 -22.58 11.72
C THR A 155 7.07 -21.58 10.59
N PRO A 156 7.57 -20.33 10.63
CA PRO A 156 7.41 -19.40 9.52
C PRO A 156 7.94 -19.95 8.18
N SER A 157 8.98 -20.79 8.21
CA SER A 157 9.49 -21.50 7.03
C SER A 157 8.52 -22.60 6.56
N ALA A 158 7.83 -23.29 7.46
CA ALA A 158 6.79 -24.27 7.10
C ALA A 158 5.58 -23.59 6.46
N VAL A 159 5.20 -22.39 6.92
CA VAL A 159 4.15 -21.58 6.28
C VAL A 159 4.56 -21.18 4.87
N ALA A 160 5.79 -20.71 4.67
CA ALA A 160 6.31 -20.38 3.36
C ALA A 160 6.38 -21.61 2.42
N THR A 161 6.72 -22.77 2.97
CA THR A 161 6.75 -24.04 2.22
C THR A 161 5.34 -24.51 1.90
N TRP A 162 4.41 -24.44 2.87
CA TRP A 162 3.00 -24.76 2.65
C TRP A 162 2.38 -23.85 1.59
N TRP A 163 2.61 -22.54 1.68
CA TRP A 163 2.19 -21.57 0.67
C TRP A 163 2.75 -21.92 -0.72
N ARG A 164 4.04 -22.21 -0.82
CA ARG A 164 4.64 -22.65 -2.08
C ARG A 164 3.97 -23.89 -2.64
N THR A 165 3.69 -24.90 -1.81
CA THR A 165 3.08 -26.17 -2.24
C THR A 165 1.64 -25.98 -2.72
N GLN A 166 0.89 -25.08 -2.09
CA GLN A 166 -0.52 -24.87 -2.45
C GLN A 166 -0.71 -23.93 -3.66
N PHE A 167 0.19 -22.95 -3.85
CA PHE A 167 0.02 -21.89 -4.84
C PHE A 167 1.06 -21.91 -5.97
N SER A 168 2.14 -22.67 -5.86
CA SER A 168 3.22 -22.67 -6.86
C SER A 168 2.82 -23.21 -8.23
N SER A 169 1.80 -24.07 -8.29
CA SER A 169 1.30 -24.59 -9.57
C SER A 169 0.42 -23.62 -10.35
N GLU A 170 -0.22 -22.66 -9.63
CA GLU A 170 -1.15 -21.71 -10.25
C GLU A 170 -0.54 -20.33 -10.50
N LEU A 171 0.49 -19.95 -9.72
CA LEU A 171 1.05 -18.61 -9.75
C LEU A 171 2.34 -18.47 -10.56
N GLY A 172 2.74 -19.51 -11.34
CA GLY A 172 3.93 -19.42 -12.18
C GLY A 172 5.23 -19.11 -11.42
N ILE A 173 5.34 -19.55 -10.16
CA ILE A 173 6.59 -19.38 -9.39
C ILE A 173 7.63 -20.32 -9.93
N ARG A 174 8.77 -19.76 -10.39
CA ARG A 174 9.96 -20.53 -10.82
C ARG A 174 10.98 -20.57 -9.68
N GLN A 175 11.70 -21.68 -9.54
CA GLN A 175 12.79 -21.84 -8.59
C GLN A 175 14.09 -21.22 -9.15
N GLU A 176 13.98 -20.01 -9.66
CA GLU A 176 15.08 -19.24 -10.22
C GLU A 176 15.17 -17.91 -9.45
N PRO A 177 16.35 -17.44 -9.07
CA PRO A 177 16.50 -16.18 -8.39
C PRO A 177 16.07 -15.02 -9.29
N GLU A 178 15.42 -14.04 -8.69
CA GLU A 178 14.97 -12.81 -9.36
C GLU A 178 15.45 -11.58 -8.61
N GLU A 179 15.93 -10.59 -9.34
CA GLU A 179 16.27 -9.29 -8.80
C GLU A 179 15.03 -8.38 -8.84
N LEU A 180 14.65 -7.86 -7.67
CA LEU A 180 13.45 -7.03 -7.47
C LEU A 180 13.86 -5.58 -7.21
N LEU A 181 13.40 -4.64 -8.04
CA LEU A 181 13.51 -3.22 -7.74
C LEU A 181 12.50 -2.83 -6.68
N SER A 182 12.99 -2.20 -5.63
CA SER A 182 12.11 -1.54 -4.66
C SER A 182 11.70 -0.15 -5.13
N ASN A 183 10.87 0.52 -4.35
CA ASN A 183 10.63 1.96 -4.46
C ASN A 183 11.37 2.75 -3.36
N TRP A 184 12.42 2.19 -2.77
CA TRP A 184 13.24 2.78 -1.73
C TRP A 184 14.52 3.36 -2.31
N PHE A 185 14.64 4.67 -2.30
CA PHE A 185 15.80 5.40 -2.81
C PHE A 185 16.69 5.80 -1.62
N PRO A 186 17.88 5.20 -1.46
CA PRO A 186 18.77 5.46 -0.34
C PRO A 186 19.17 6.92 -0.24
N VAL A 187 19.32 7.40 0.99
CA VAL A 187 19.77 8.76 1.29
C VAL A 187 21.05 8.72 2.09
N GLN A 188 22.08 9.37 1.58
CA GLN A 188 23.29 9.68 2.30
C GLN A 188 23.16 11.05 2.93
N LEU A 189 23.23 11.11 4.27
CA LEU A 189 23.13 12.33 5.04
C LEU A 189 24.51 12.82 5.51
N PRO A 190 24.65 14.11 5.84
CA PRO A 190 25.81 14.62 6.54
C PRO A 190 26.01 13.92 7.88
N GLU A 191 27.24 13.82 8.32
CA GLU A 191 27.58 13.19 9.60
C GLU A 191 27.14 14.02 10.80
N ASP A 192 27.17 15.34 10.67
CA ASP A 192 26.94 16.27 11.76
C ASP A 192 25.53 16.88 11.69
N ILE A 193 24.90 16.97 12.85
CA ILE A 193 23.60 17.61 13.06
C ILE A 193 23.70 18.57 14.24
N TYR A 194 22.91 19.65 14.22
CA TYR A 194 22.96 20.72 15.19
C TYR A 194 21.65 20.87 15.96
N PHE A 195 21.77 21.26 17.23
CA PHE A 195 20.66 21.64 18.12
C PHE A 195 20.91 23.06 18.59
N HIS A 196 20.48 24.05 17.82
CA HIS A 196 20.64 25.44 18.20
C HIS A 196 19.56 25.86 19.17
N ASN A 197 19.91 26.58 20.25
CA ASN A 197 18.92 27.08 21.19
C ASN A 197 18.24 28.33 20.62
N LEU A 198 16.93 28.28 20.48
CA LEU A 198 16.12 29.43 20.10
C LEU A 198 15.71 30.26 21.30
N SER A 199 15.56 31.56 21.09
CA SER A 199 14.95 32.48 22.02
C SER A 199 14.12 33.53 21.29
N ARG A 200 13.30 34.28 22.03
CA ARG A 200 12.50 35.40 21.54
C ARG A 200 12.90 36.69 22.23
N ARG A 201 12.73 37.81 21.52
CA ARG A 201 12.93 39.17 22.04
C ARG A 201 11.72 39.62 22.86
N SER A 202 10.52 39.13 22.52
CA SER A 202 9.28 39.42 23.22
C SER A 202 8.83 38.24 24.10
N GLN A 203 7.89 38.48 25.04
CA GLN A 203 7.27 37.41 25.80
C GLN A 203 6.26 36.63 24.97
N GLY A 204 6.22 35.30 25.11
CA GLY A 204 5.26 34.41 24.43
C GLY A 204 5.85 33.07 24.04
N LYS A 205 5.03 32.23 23.42
CA LYS A 205 5.47 30.89 22.93
C LYS A 205 6.42 31.06 21.72
N LEU A 206 7.38 30.14 21.64
CA LEU A 206 8.18 29.97 20.42
C LEU A 206 7.31 29.28 19.38
N GLU A 207 6.88 30.01 18.36
CA GLU A 207 6.12 29.46 17.23
C GLU A 207 6.89 29.78 15.95
N LEU A 208 7.34 28.75 15.26
CA LEU A 208 8.15 28.84 14.07
C LEU A 208 7.46 28.13 12.91
N ASP A 209 7.27 28.84 11.80
CA ASP A 209 6.84 28.19 10.56
C ASP A 209 8.05 27.53 9.88
N GLU A 210 8.20 26.23 10.12
CA GLU A 210 9.29 25.41 9.56
C GLU A 210 9.33 25.42 8.03
N GLN A 211 8.19 25.70 7.37
CA GLN A 211 8.11 25.71 5.91
C GLN A 211 8.64 27.01 5.29
N SER A 212 8.65 28.08 6.06
CA SER A 212 9.17 29.40 5.62
C SER A 212 10.67 29.54 5.80
N LEU A 213 11.31 28.57 6.50
CA LEU A 213 12.75 28.63 6.74
C LEU A 213 13.55 28.39 5.45
N PRO A 214 14.75 29.02 5.33
CA PRO A 214 15.59 28.89 4.13
C PRO A 214 16.16 27.49 3.95
N TYR A 215 16.29 26.72 5.04
CA TYR A 215 16.78 25.35 5.07
C TYR A 215 15.93 24.49 5.99
N PRO A 216 15.91 23.17 5.75
CA PRO A 216 15.15 22.24 6.59
C PRO A 216 15.58 22.32 8.05
N ALA A 217 14.64 22.66 8.91
CA ALA A 217 14.85 22.69 10.34
C ALA A 217 13.55 22.34 11.05
N VAL A 218 13.66 21.66 12.17
CA VAL A 218 12.53 21.23 13.01
C VAL A 218 12.64 21.94 14.34
N HIS A 219 11.57 22.61 14.74
CA HIS A 219 11.46 23.20 16.06
C HIS A 219 10.92 22.18 17.08
N ASP A 220 11.67 21.96 18.15
CA ASP A 220 11.25 21.15 19.29
C ASP A 220 11.64 21.85 20.60
N SER A 221 10.64 22.23 21.37
CA SER A 221 10.81 22.98 22.63
C SER A 221 11.58 24.28 22.44
N ILE A 222 12.83 24.33 22.88
CA ILE A 222 13.75 25.47 22.70
C ILE A 222 14.78 25.22 21.60
N PHE A 223 14.74 24.06 20.96
CA PHE A 223 15.77 23.69 19.98
C PHE A 223 15.28 23.86 18.54
N LEU A 224 16.17 24.39 17.73
CA LEU A 224 16.14 24.29 16.27
C LEU A 224 17.06 23.15 15.86
N ILE A 225 16.48 22.05 15.43
CA ILE A 225 17.21 20.84 15.02
C ILE A 225 17.40 20.91 13.49
N THR A 226 18.63 20.83 13.02
CA THR A 226 18.94 21.03 11.60
C THR A 226 20.34 20.50 11.24
N PHE A 227 20.59 20.29 9.95
CA PHE A 227 21.93 20.08 9.39
C PHE A 227 22.66 21.36 9.03
N ALA A 228 21.93 22.48 8.99
CA ALA A 228 22.49 23.80 8.65
C ALA A 228 23.18 24.43 9.86
N ARG A 229 24.15 25.31 9.59
CA ARG A 229 24.83 26.08 10.61
C ARG A 229 23.97 27.24 11.09
N ALA A 230 24.31 27.80 12.25
CA ALA A 230 23.55 28.92 12.84
C ALA A 230 23.50 30.14 11.90
N GLU A 231 24.62 30.45 11.22
CA GLU A 231 24.76 31.56 10.31
C GLU A 231 23.79 31.48 9.11
N ASP A 232 23.41 30.30 8.73
CA ASP A 232 22.45 30.05 7.63
C ASP A 232 21.05 30.63 7.94
N PHE A 233 20.74 30.83 9.21
CA PHE A 233 19.46 31.37 9.71
C PHE A 233 19.49 32.84 10.12
N ASP A 234 20.63 33.52 10.03
CA ASP A 234 20.77 34.93 10.42
C ASP A 234 19.76 35.82 9.72
N GLY A 235 18.93 36.51 10.53
CA GLY A 235 17.85 37.39 10.03
C GLY A 235 16.68 36.66 9.34
N LYS A 236 16.61 35.31 9.37
CA LYS A 236 15.63 34.51 8.62
C LYS A 236 14.66 33.72 9.52
N LEU A 237 14.78 33.86 10.85
CA LEU A 237 13.87 33.20 11.81
C LEU A 237 12.61 34.03 12.13
N GLY A 238 12.41 35.15 11.41
CA GLY A 238 11.39 36.15 11.68
C GLY A 238 11.89 37.24 12.62
N ASN A 239 11.09 38.33 12.78
CA ASN A 239 11.54 39.54 13.45
C ASN A 239 11.81 39.42 14.94
N ASP A 240 11.29 38.36 15.56
CA ASP A 240 11.26 38.23 17.01
C ASP A 240 12.10 37.04 17.54
N MET A 241 12.42 36.08 16.70
CA MET A 241 13.19 34.89 17.07
C MET A 241 14.65 34.99 16.64
N TYR A 242 15.53 34.42 17.46
CA TYR A 242 16.97 34.37 17.17
C TYR A 242 17.59 33.12 17.83
N ILE A 243 18.74 32.73 17.34
CA ILE A 243 19.55 31.67 17.96
C ILE A 243 20.31 32.29 19.14
N ALA A 244 19.89 31.93 20.36
CA ALA A 244 20.50 32.43 21.59
C ALA A 244 21.83 31.73 21.91
N ARG A 245 21.94 30.46 21.51
CA ARG A 245 23.18 29.67 21.65
C ARG A 245 23.32 28.75 20.45
N VAL A 246 24.47 28.83 19.80
CA VAL A 246 24.85 27.92 18.74
C VAL A 246 25.13 26.55 19.33
N GLY A 247 24.52 25.51 18.77
CA GLY A 247 24.76 24.12 19.15
C GLY A 247 26.07 23.61 18.54
N ASP A 248 26.79 22.82 19.29
CA ASP A 248 27.94 22.09 18.77
C ASP A 248 27.50 21.00 17.77
N PRO A 249 28.36 20.62 16.79
CA PRO A 249 28.05 19.52 15.87
C PRO A 249 28.02 18.21 16.63
N LEU A 250 26.93 17.47 16.49
CA LEU A 250 26.74 16.14 17.05
C LEU A 250 26.73 15.11 15.93
N LYS A 251 27.37 13.97 16.15
CA LYS A 251 27.32 12.88 15.16
C LYS A 251 25.93 12.30 15.07
N LEU A 252 25.35 12.34 13.88
CA LEU A 252 24.00 11.84 13.60
C LEU A 252 23.81 10.40 14.08
N SER A 253 24.81 9.54 13.87
CA SER A 253 24.79 8.13 14.29
C SER A 253 24.67 7.98 15.83
N ALA A 254 25.34 8.85 16.59
CA ALA A 254 25.25 8.86 18.05
C ALA A 254 23.87 9.36 18.50
N VAL A 255 23.35 10.44 17.89
CA VAL A 255 22.03 10.98 18.21
C VAL A 255 20.92 9.96 17.93
N LEU A 256 20.99 9.25 16.82
CA LEU A 256 20.02 8.19 16.47
C LEU A 256 20.05 7.02 17.46
N LYS A 257 21.24 6.68 17.99
CA LYS A 257 21.42 5.61 18.97
C LYS A 257 20.94 6.01 20.36
N ASP A 258 21.30 7.21 20.80
CA ASP A 258 21.21 7.63 22.20
C ASP A 258 19.89 8.33 22.53
N GLN A 259 19.26 8.98 21.54
CA GLN A 259 18.01 9.72 21.73
C GLN A 259 16.80 8.94 21.19
N LYS A 260 16.09 8.27 22.11
CA LYS A 260 14.82 7.59 21.76
C LYS A 260 13.83 8.60 21.19
N GLY A 261 13.29 8.29 20.00
CA GLY A 261 12.30 9.13 19.33
C GLY A 261 12.86 10.17 18.35
N PHE A 262 14.20 10.36 18.28
CA PHE A 262 14.82 11.29 17.33
C PHE A 262 14.47 10.97 15.86
N GLY A 263 14.18 9.73 15.54
CA GLY A 263 13.70 9.34 14.21
C GLY A 263 12.51 10.16 13.67
N LYS A 264 11.66 10.69 14.56
CA LYS A 264 10.54 11.57 14.19
C LYS A 264 11.03 12.94 13.68
N HIS A 265 12.06 13.49 14.31
CA HIS A 265 12.65 14.77 13.89
C HIS A 265 13.39 14.60 12.57
N LEU A 266 14.16 13.52 12.43
CA LEU A 266 14.84 13.20 11.17
C LEU A 266 13.85 12.97 10.03
N PHE A 267 12.73 12.26 10.29
CA PHE A 267 11.64 12.10 9.32
C PHE A 267 11.09 13.47 8.87
N ARG A 268 10.85 14.40 9.80
CA ARG A 268 10.35 15.75 9.48
C ARG A 268 11.39 16.54 8.69
N LEU A 269 12.65 16.51 9.08
CA LEU A 269 13.76 17.16 8.37
C LEU A 269 13.86 16.69 6.91
N LEU A 270 13.85 15.38 6.70
CA LEU A 270 13.89 14.80 5.36
C LEU A 270 12.66 15.18 4.53
N ARG A 271 11.47 15.19 5.14
CA ARG A 271 10.26 15.65 4.44
C ARG A 271 10.40 17.12 4.00
N LEU A 272 10.84 18.00 4.88
CA LEU A 272 11.05 19.41 4.57
C LEU A 272 12.11 19.58 3.47
N ALA A 273 13.23 18.85 3.56
CA ALA A 273 14.29 18.88 2.55
C ALA A 273 13.77 18.49 1.16
N TRP A 274 13.01 17.40 1.07
CA TRP A 274 12.39 16.99 -0.17
C TRP A 274 11.45 18.05 -0.73
N GLU A 275 10.52 18.54 0.10
CA GLU A 275 9.53 19.52 -0.30
C GLU A 275 10.17 20.83 -0.78
N GLN A 276 11.21 21.32 -0.09
CA GLN A 276 11.94 22.53 -0.49
C GLN A 276 12.68 22.31 -1.81
N THR A 277 13.42 21.22 -1.94
CA THR A 277 14.17 20.87 -3.15
C THR A 277 13.26 20.81 -4.38
N LEU A 278 12.09 20.18 -4.28
CA LEU A 278 11.20 20.07 -5.43
C LEU A 278 10.50 21.39 -5.78
N ARG A 279 10.23 22.26 -4.79
CA ARG A 279 9.76 23.63 -5.08
C ARG A 279 10.82 24.45 -5.79
N GLU A 280 12.10 24.37 -5.39
CA GLU A 280 13.23 25.01 -6.08
C GLU A 280 13.35 24.52 -7.53
N ARG A 281 13.05 23.25 -7.79
CA ARG A 281 12.98 22.63 -9.13
C ARG A 281 11.69 22.98 -9.89
N LYS A 282 10.83 23.87 -9.33
CA LYS A 282 9.59 24.40 -9.93
C LYS A 282 8.51 23.34 -10.20
N LEU A 283 8.52 22.19 -9.53
CA LEU A 283 7.40 21.26 -9.56
C LEU A 283 6.20 21.84 -8.82
N ARG A 284 5.00 21.61 -9.35
CA ARG A 284 3.76 21.99 -8.68
C ARG A 284 3.41 21.00 -7.59
N THR A 285 2.71 21.48 -6.59
CA THR A 285 2.32 20.71 -5.41
C THR A 285 0.82 20.44 -5.42
N TYR A 286 0.45 19.22 -5.06
CA TYR A 286 -0.94 18.81 -4.78
C TYR A 286 -1.00 18.12 -3.42
N GLU A 287 -1.94 18.54 -2.57
CA GLU A 287 -2.15 17.95 -1.24
C GLU A 287 -3.05 16.72 -1.33
N LEU A 288 -2.51 15.58 -0.93
CA LEU A 288 -3.22 14.30 -0.89
C LEU A 288 -4.14 14.21 0.33
N ALA A 289 -5.05 13.22 0.35
CA ALA A 289 -6.03 13.05 1.41
C ALA A 289 -5.43 12.80 2.81
N ASN A 290 -4.19 12.33 2.87
CA ASN A 290 -3.43 12.07 4.11
C ASN A 290 -2.50 13.23 4.50
N ASN A 291 -2.74 14.43 3.95
CA ASN A 291 -1.90 15.64 4.11
C ASN A 291 -0.44 15.45 3.63
N ALA A 292 -0.15 14.38 2.89
CA ALA A 292 1.10 14.26 2.18
C ALA A 292 1.07 15.11 0.91
N ARG A 293 2.24 15.49 0.40
CA ARG A 293 2.37 16.31 -0.80
C ARG A 293 2.89 15.50 -1.96
N CYS A 294 2.14 15.55 -3.06
CA CYS A 294 2.58 15.06 -4.35
C CYS A 294 3.14 16.23 -5.17
N PHE A 295 4.31 16.05 -5.75
CA PHE A 295 4.95 17.02 -6.64
C PHE A 295 4.85 16.51 -8.07
N PHE A 296 4.35 17.33 -8.98
CA PHE A 296 4.05 16.90 -10.34
C PHE A 296 4.57 17.86 -11.40
N PHE A 297 4.83 17.34 -12.59
CA PHE A 297 5.24 18.07 -13.75
C PHE A 297 4.03 18.73 -14.41
N VAL A 298 4.15 20.03 -14.73
CA VAL A 298 3.11 20.76 -15.47
C VAL A 298 3.36 20.73 -16.97
N LYS A 299 2.32 20.97 -17.76
CA LYS A 299 2.43 21.03 -19.20
C LYS A 299 3.44 22.08 -19.64
N GLY A 300 4.33 21.72 -20.57
CA GLY A 300 5.36 22.61 -21.12
C GLY A 300 6.56 22.86 -20.20
N GLN A 301 6.62 22.24 -19.02
CA GLN A 301 7.79 22.31 -18.14
C GLN A 301 8.99 21.53 -18.70
N LEU A 302 8.72 20.47 -19.41
CA LEU A 302 9.71 19.59 -20.02
C LEU A 302 9.68 19.74 -21.55
N GLN A 303 10.80 19.48 -22.20
CA GLN A 303 10.86 19.41 -23.66
C GLN A 303 9.94 18.30 -24.18
N ASN A 304 8.90 18.66 -24.92
CA ASN A 304 7.86 17.75 -25.41
C ASN A 304 7.17 16.93 -24.31
N ASP A 305 7.12 17.46 -23.07
CA ASP A 305 6.54 16.82 -21.89
C ASP A 305 7.13 15.43 -21.57
N LYS A 306 8.38 15.17 -21.95
CA LYS A 306 9.08 13.89 -21.85
C LYS A 306 10.39 14.02 -21.10
N ILE A 307 10.80 12.90 -20.47
CA ILE A 307 12.13 12.75 -19.87
C ILE A 307 12.83 11.56 -20.54
N PHE A 308 14.08 11.78 -20.92
CA PHE A 308 15.01 10.76 -21.37
C PHE A 308 15.87 10.32 -20.19
N PHE A 309 16.02 9.02 -19.99
CA PHE A 309 16.73 8.46 -18.85
C PHE A 309 17.34 7.11 -19.21
N SER A 310 18.11 6.52 -18.29
CA SER A 310 18.59 5.15 -18.38
C SER A 310 17.61 4.22 -17.68
N GLY A 311 17.02 3.27 -18.38
CA GLY A 311 16.07 2.29 -17.87
C GLY A 311 16.65 1.39 -16.76
N ALA A 312 15.84 0.47 -16.26
CA ALA A 312 16.28 -0.49 -15.23
C ALA A 312 17.42 -1.40 -15.75
N ASP A 313 17.36 -1.74 -17.02
CA ASP A 313 18.36 -2.52 -17.80
C ASP A 313 19.62 -1.73 -18.20
N GLY A 314 19.65 -0.43 -17.93
CA GLY A 314 20.71 0.48 -18.33
C GLY A 314 20.54 1.09 -19.73
N GLU A 315 19.60 0.62 -20.53
CA GLU A 315 19.34 1.11 -21.88
C GLU A 315 18.70 2.52 -21.88
N LYS A 316 18.95 3.27 -22.96
CA LYS A 316 18.33 4.58 -23.14
C LYS A 316 16.84 4.45 -23.39
N ALA A 317 16.05 5.10 -22.55
CA ALA A 317 14.61 5.11 -22.60
C ALA A 317 14.04 6.52 -22.47
N TRP A 318 12.76 6.67 -22.73
CA TRP A 318 12.03 7.91 -22.45
C TRP A 318 10.62 7.61 -21.95
N ARG A 319 10.09 8.52 -21.12
CA ARG A 319 8.69 8.46 -20.67
C ARG A 319 8.06 9.83 -20.69
N ALA A 320 6.80 9.90 -21.14
CA ALA A 320 5.99 11.11 -20.99
C ALA A 320 5.65 11.30 -19.49
N MET A 321 5.81 12.53 -19.02
CA MET A 321 5.43 12.96 -17.67
C MET A 321 4.10 13.72 -17.68
N VAL A 322 3.74 14.28 -18.83
CA VAL A 322 2.46 14.91 -19.09
C VAL A 322 1.94 14.42 -20.42
N GLY A 323 0.66 14.14 -20.50
CA GLY A 323 -0.02 13.84 -21.75
C GLY A 323 -1.42 14.42 -21.74
N TYR A 324 -2.16 14.26 -22.84
CA TYR A 324 -3.52 14.75 -22.92
C TYR A 324 -4.42 13.80 -23.70
N SER A 325 -5.71 13.91 -23.43
CA SER A 325 -6.77 13.36 -24.27
C SER A 325 -7.82 14.45 -24.54
N SER A 326 -8.43 14.39 -25.70
CA SER A 326 -9.51 15.31 -26.10
C SER A 326 -10.75 14.51 -26.47
N ARG A 327 -11.90 15.05 -26.13
CA ARG A 327 -13.20 14.50 -26.51
C ARG A 327 -14.09 15.63 -27.02
N GLU A 328 -14.66 15.44 -28.18
CA GLU A 328 -15.70 16.32 -28.71
C GLU A 328 -17.06 15.85 -28.24
N ASN A 329 -17.86 16.77 -27.68
CA ASN A 329 -19.25 16.48 -27.34
C ASN A 329 -20.09 16.47 -28.65
N PRO A 330 -20.70 15.35 -29.04
CA PRO A 330 -21.42 15.25 -30.30
C PRO A 330 -22.65 16.17 -30.40
N GLN A 331 -23.20 16.61 -29.26
CA GLN A 331 -24.41 17.45 -29.22
C GLN A 331 -24.05 18.95 -29.30
N THR A 332 -22.93 19.36 -28.76
CA THR A 332 -22.56 20.78 -28.69
C THR A 332 -21.40 21.17 -29.60
N GLY A 333 -20.67 20.19 -30.16
CA GLY A 333 -19.42 20.42 -30.91
C GLY A 333 -18.26 20.96 -30.07
N ILE A 334 -18.41 21.04 -28.74
CA ILE A 334 -17.38 21.55 -27.86
C ILE A 334 -16.36 20.45 -27.58
N THR A 335 -15.08 20.73 -27.83
CA THR A 335 -13.99 19.83 -27.49
C THR A 335 -13.48 20.13 -26.10
N SER A 336 -13.61 19.17 -25.18
CA SER A 336 -12.98 19.21 -23.86
C SER A 336 -11.62 18.53 -23.90
N VAL A 337 -10.64 19.14 -23.21
CA VAL A 337 -9.26 18.62 -23.12
C VAL A 337 -8.98 18.26 -21.66
N ARG A 338 -8.37 17.08 -21.48
CA ARG A 338 -7.92 16.58 -20.20
C ARG A 338 -6.43 16.32 -20.29
N TYR A 339 -5.65 16.95 -19.42
CA TYR A 339 -4.23 16.65 -19.24
C TYR A 339 -4.06 15.71 -18.05
N TRP A 340 -3.18 14.71 -18.19
CA TRP A 340 -2.70 13.91 -17.07
C TRP A 340 -1.24 14.27 -16.78
N HIS A 341 -0.87 14.22 -15.52
CA HIS A 341 0.43 14.63 -15.01
C HIS A 341 0.99 13.53 -14.11
N PHE A 342 2.22 13.12 -14.36
CA PHE A 342 2.94 12.24 -13.44
C PHE A 342 3.49 13.05 -12.27
N GLY A 343 3.33 12.52 -11.06
CA GLY A 343 3.81 13.14 -9.84
C GLY A 343 4.40 12.12 -8.87
N LEU A 344 5.21 12.60 -7.94
CA LEU A 344 5.86 11.83 -6.90
C LEU A 344 5.48 12.32 -5.51
N GLU A 345 5.09 11.40 -4.63
CA GLU A 345 5.13 11.53 -3.18
C GLU A 345 6.38 10.80 -2.70
N ALA A 346 7.24 11.46 -1.91
CA ALA A 346 8.35 10.80 -1.24
C ALA A 346 8.12 10.78 0.26
N ARG A 347 8.02 9.59 0.81
CA ARG A 347 7.90 9.37 2.24
C ARG A 347 9.26 9.01 2.82
N PRO A 348 9.84 9.82 3.71
CA PRO A 348 11.08 9.46 4.37
C PRO A 348 10.98 8.16 5.16
N MET A 349 12.04 7.41 5.15
CA MET A 349 12.28 6.26 6.00
C MET A 349 13.58 6.48 6.75
N VAL A 350 13.60 6.20 8.03
CA VAL A 350 14.79 6.36 8.88
C VAL A 350 15.33 5.00 9.33
N HIS A 351 14.45 4.00 9.37
CA HIS A 351 14.79 2.65 9.80
C HIS A 351 14.06 1.63 8.90
N PRO A 352 14.62 0.49 8.51
CA PRO A 352 15.98 -0.01 8.83
C PRO A 352 17.12 0.69 8.10
N ILE A 353 16.81 1.47 7.08
CA ILE A 353 17.75 2.27 6.29
C ILE A 353 17.22 3.68 6.11
N CYS A 354 18.12 4.65 5.92
CA CYS A 354 17.73 5.99 5.53
C CYS A 354 17.45 6.01 4.02
N ALA A 355 16.18 6.25 3.66
CA ALA A 355 15.71 6.25 2.27
C ALA A 355 14.44 7.08 2.10
N TYR A 356 14.10 7.43 0.86
CA TYR A 356 12.76 7.84 0.50
C TYR A 356 12.01 6.68 -0.15
N ASN A 357 10.84 6.37 0.38
CA ASN A 357 9.86 5.51 -0.27
C ASN A 357 9.08 6.37 -1.27
N MET A 358 9.37 6.18 -2.56
CA MET A 358 8.73 6.94 -3.65
C MET A 358 7.41 6.31 -4.04
N LYS A 359 6.35 7.13 -4.07
CA LYS A 359 5.02 6.71 -4.52
C LYS A 359 4.61 7.53 -5.74
N PRO A 360 4.38 6.88 -6.87
CA PRO A 360 3.91 7.55 -8.07
C PRO A 360 2.42 7.88 -7.98
N HIS A 361 2.05 9.01 -8.54
CA HIS A 361 0.68 9.48 -8.67
C HIS A 361 0.41 9.97 -10.09
N VAL A 362 -0.87 9.91 -10.51
CA VAL A 362 -1.34 10.58 -11.73
C VAL A 362 -2.45 11.54 -11.35
N LEU A 363 -2.26 12.80 -11.71
CA LEU A 363 -3.18 13.90 -11.45
C LEU A 363 -3.75 14.41 -12.76
N PHE A 364 -4.89 15.10 -12.69
CA PHE A 364 -5.59 15.58 -13.88
C PHE A 364 -5.92 17.06 -13.78
N THR A 365 -5.82 17.75 -14.91
CA THR A 365 -6.14 19.17 -15.05
C THR A 365 -6.91 19.42 -16.35
N SER A 366 -7.64 20.51 -16.44
CA SER A 366 -8.23 20.96 -17.71
C SER A 366 -7.35 22.01 -18.42
N ASP A 367 -6.53 22.72 -17.67
CA ASP A 367 -5.67 23.82 -18.12
C ASP A 367 -4.18 23.47 -18.25
N GLY A 368 -3.80 22.26 -17.87
CA GLY A 368 -2.39 21.82 -17.81
C GLY A 368 -1.66 22.26 -16.54
N LEU A 369 -2.32 22.94 -15.59
CA LEU A 369 -1.71 23.58 -14.43
C LEU A 369 -2.43 23.28 -13.10
N THR A 370 -3.78 23.38 -13.08
CA THR A 370 -4.59 23.33 -11.86
C THR A 370 -5.28 21.99 -11.73
N VAL A 371 -4.96 21.25 -10.68
CA VAL A 371 -5.54 19.93 -10.43
C VAL A 371 -7.02 20.06 -10.10
N TRP A 372 -7.84 19.18 -10.64
CA TRP A 372 -9.27 19.15 -10.38
C TRP A 372 -9.58 19.03 -8.89
N ALA A 373 -10.56 19.79 -8.42
CA ALA A 373 -10.98 19.79 -7.02
C ALA A 373 -11.71 18.49 -6.61
N SER A 374 -12.45 17.88 -7.56
CA SER A 374 -13.23 16.66 -7.30
C SER A 374 -12.35 15.43 -7.17
N LYS A 375 -12.26 14.88 -5.95
CA LYS A 375 -11.53 13.64 -5.67
C LYS A 375 -12.15 12.42 -6.38
N LYS A 376 -13.49 12.40 -6.53
CA LYS A 376 -14.22 11.34 -7.26
C LYS A 376 -13.81 11.33 -8.73
N ARG A 377 -13.83 12.52 -9.37
CA ARG A 377 -13.42 12.71 -10.77
C ARG A 377 -11.95 12.32 -11.00
N LEU A 378 -11.04 12.74 -10.11
CA LEU A 378 -9.62 12.34 -10.16
C LEU A 378 -9.45 10.82 -10.11
N SER A 379 -10.20 10.15 -9.22
CA SER A 379 -10.11 8.70 -9.06
C SER A 379 -10.62 7.95 -10.29
N ALA A 380 -11.75 8.37 -10.86
CA ALA A 380 -12.32 7.80 -12.08
C ALA A 380 -11.36 7.98 -13.27
N ALA A 381 -10.86 9.21 -13.47
CA ALA A 381 -9.91 9.51 -14.54
C ALA A 381 -8.61 8.69 -14.43
N ARG A 382 -8.11 8.48 -13.20
CA ARG A 382 -6.92 7.65 -12.96
C ARG A 382 -7.16 6.19 -13.32
N ARG A 383 -8.28 5.60 -12.91
CA ARG A 383 -8.63 4.23 -13.30
C ARG A 383 -8.67 4.06 -14.81
N SER A 384 -9.31 5.01 -15.51
CA SER A 384 -9.38 5.00 -16.98
C SER A 384 -8.01 5.16 -17.64
N GLN A 385 -7.20 6.15 -17.20
CA GLN A 385 -5.91 6.47 -17.82
C GLN A 385 -4.86 5.40 -17.57
N CYS A 386 -4.85 4.80 -16.37
CA CYS A 386 -3.79 3.90 -15.93
C CYS A 386 -4.20 2.43 -16.01
N LYS A 387 -5.32 2.10 -16.66
CA LYS A 387 -5.80 0.72 -16.77
C LYS A 387 -4.77 -0.22 -17.41
N ASP A 388 -4.00 0.30 -18.35
CA ASP A 388 -2.97 -0.43 -19.10
C ASP A 388 -1.54 -0.09 -18.62
N TRP A 389 -1.41 0.56 -17.45
CA TRP A 389 -0.10 0.85 -16.87
C TRP A 389 0.32 -0.26 -15.92
N TRP A 390 1.16 -1.13 -16.42
CA TRP A 390 1.78 -2.21 -15.66
C TRP A 390 2.96 -1.73 -14.81
N ASN A 391 3.52 -2.60 -13.99
CA ASN A 391 4.64 -2.28 -13.10
C ASN A 391 5.81 -1.60 -13.83
N GLY A 392 6.13 -2.02 -15.05
CA GLY A 392 7.15 -1.38 -15.89
C GLY A 392 6.87 0.09 -16.18
N GLU A 393 5.61 0.45 -16.48
CA GLU A 393 5.22 1.83 -16.78
C GLU A 393 5.35 2.74 -15.54
N TRP A 394 4.96 2.27 -14.37
CA TRP A 394 5.11 3.00 -13.11
C TRP A 394 6.57 3.12 -12.69
N ARG A 395 7.32 2.02 -12.79
CA ARG A 395 8.76 1.95 -12.50
C ARG A 395 9.51 2.95 -13.33
N ASP A 396 9.35 2.89 -14.65
CA ASP A 396 10.12 3.68 -15.58
C ASP A 396 9.84 5.17 -15.47
N ARG A 397 8.56 5.57 -15.21
CA ARG A 397 8.26 6.99 -14.93
C ARG A 397 8.85 7.45 -13.63
N THR A 398 8.88 6.59 -12.60
CA THR A 398 9.54 6.90 -11.33
C THR A 398 11.04 7.10 -11.51
N LEU A 399 11.70 6.17 -12.22
CA LEU A 399 13.12 6.28 -12.55
C LEU A 399 13.42 7.52 -13.40
N ALA A 400 12.60 7.79 -14.42
CA ALA A 400 12.72 8.97 -15.25
C ALA A 400 12.61 10.27 -14.42
N ALA A 401 11.60 10.36 -13.56
CA ALA A 401 11.39 11.55 -12.72
C ALA A 401 12.57 11.78 -11.76
N VAL A 402 13.04 10.73 -11.07
CA VAL A 402 14.19 10.85 -10.16
C VAL A 402 15.46 11.15 -10.92
N SER A 403 15.69 10.54 -12.09
CA SER A 403 16.83 10.82 -12.95
C SER A 403 16.87 12.28 -13.45
N TYR A 404 15.72 12.84 -13.82
CA TYR A 404 15.61 14.25 -14.21
C TYR A 404 15.96 15.22 -13.07
N LEU A 405 15.63 14.85 -11.85
CA LEU A 405 15.93 15.63 -10.65
C LEU A 405 17.38 15.44 -10.18
N ALA A 406 18.06 14.38 -10.62
CA ALA A 406 19.43 14.07 -10.25
C ALA A 406 20.42 15.03 -10.94
N SER A 407 21.56 15.22 -10.30
CA SER A 407 22.72 15.94 -10.83
C SER A 407 23.54 15.02 -11.75
N GLN A 408 24.57 15.57 -12.41
CA GLN A 408 25.43 14.82 -13.34
C GLN A 408 26.19 13.64 -12.68
N ASP A 409 26.36 13.69 -11.34
CA ASP A 409 26.98 12.61 -10.55
C ASP A 409 26.04 11.44 -10.28
N GLY A 410 24.81 11.46 -10.82
CA GLY A 410 23.83 10.41 -10.68
C GLY A 410 23.08 10.40 -9.33
N ASN A 411 23.19 11.48 -8.53
CA ASN A 411 22.46 11.63 -7.28
C ASN A 411 21.55 12.85 -7.33
N LEU A 412 20.40 12.77 -6.69
CA LEU A 412 19.57 13.94 -6.41
C LEU A 412 20.09 14.61 -5.13
N GLU A 413 20.60 15.82 -5.26
CA GLU A 413 21.01 16.62 -4.11
C GLU A 413 19.79 17.26 -3.44
N ILE A 414 19.61 17.01 -2.15
CA ILE A 414 18.65 17.70 -1.27
C ILE A 414 19.42 18.72 -0.42
N ARG A 415 18.97 19.97 -0.47
CA ARG A 415 19.65 21.06 0.22
C ARG A 415 19.31 21.08 1.69
N LEU A 416 20.31 20.99 2.56
CA LEU A 416 20.17 20.92 4.01
C LEU A 416 20.77 22.13 4.74
N GLY A 417 21.54 22.97 4.04
CA GLY A 417 22.17 24.18 4.51
C GLY A 417 22.75 24.95 3.33
N SER A 418 23.45 26.07 3.56
CA SER A 418 24.05 26.89 2.48
C SER A 418 25.03 26.09 1.61
N ASN A 419 25.86 25.25 2.25
CA ASN A 419 26.83 24.37 1.62
C ASN A 419 26.74 22.92 2.15
N VAL A 420 25.56 22.54 2.61
CA VAL A 420 25.30 21.22 3.18
C VAL A 420 24.21 20.51 2.37
N PHE A 421 24.55 19.35 1.84
CA PHE A 421 23.65 18.58 0.98
C PHE A 421 23.55 17.13 1.47
N GLY A 422 22.35 16.57 1.39
CA GLY A 422 22.14 15.14 1.39
C GLY A 422 22.08 14.63 -0.05
N LYS A 423 22.46 13.38 -0.27
CA LYS A 423 22.43 12.75 -1.59
C LYS A 423 21.45 11.60 -1.62
N VAL A 424 20.44 11.71 -2.48
CA VAL A 424 19.47 10.65 -2.75
C VAL A 424 19.94 9.90 -3.98
N ALA A 425 20.12 8.59 -3.87
CA ALA A 425 20.48 7.76 -5.01
C ALA A 425 19.42 7.89 -6.12
N SER A 426 19.84 7.99 -7.38
CA SER A 426 18.92 8.00 -8.53
C SER A 426 18.35 6.63 -8.86
N ARG A 427 18.91 5.56 -8.25
CA ARG A 427 18.43 4.21 -8.38
C ARG A 427 17.92 3.67 -7.05
N PRO A 428 16.81 2.91 -7.04
CA PRO A 428 16.30 2.31 -5.83
C PRO A 428 17.15 1.14 -5.38
N LEU A 429 16.93 0.69 -4.16
CA LEU A 429 17.50 -0.55 -3.66
C LEU A 429 16.98 -1.75 -4.44
N LEU A 430 17.89 -2.68 -4.69
CA LEU A 430 17.61 -3.98 -5.26
C LEU A 430 17.54 -5.03 -4.16
N PHE A 431 16.61 -5.95 -4.30
CA PHE A 431 16.47 -7.10 -3.43
C PHE A 431 16.49 -8.37 -4.27
N ASN A 432 17.23 -9.37 -3.80
CA ASN A 432 17.26 -10.67 -4.46
C ASN A 432 16.18 -11.58 -3.84
N SER A 433 15.27 -12.06 -4.68
CA SER A 433 14.35 -13.13 -4.32
C SER A 433 14.96 -14.47 -4.71
N PRO A 434 14.87 -15.52 -3.87
CA PRO A 434 15.33 -16.86 -4.25
C PRO A 434 14.42 -17.53 -5.29
N VAL A 435 13.28 -16.94 -5.59
CA VAL A 435 12.30 -17.43 -6.56
C VAL A 435 11.86 -16.28 -7.46
N SER A 436 11.52 -16.58 -8.70
CA SER A 436 10.92 -15.65 -9.65
C SER A 436 9.43 -15.89 -9.82
N TYR A 437 8.72 -14.83 -10.22
CA TYR A 437 7.30 -14.85 -10.54
C TYR A 437 7.11 -14.62 -12.03
N VAL A 438 6.46 -15.55 -12.69
CA VAL A 438 6.07 -15.36 -14.10
C VAL A 438 4.69 -14.70 -14.10
N ASP A 439 4.60 -13.50 -14.68
CA ASP A 439 3.32 -12.83 -14.87
C ASP A 439 2.37 -13.76 -15.66
N PRO A 440 1.21 -14.12 -15.10
CA PRO A 440 0.24 -14.98 -15.79
C PRO A 440 -0.19 -14.42 -17.16
N GLN A 441 -0.06 -13.12 -17.37
CA GLN A 441 -0.38 -12.48 -18.65
C GLN A 441 0.72 -12.67 -19.69
N LEU A 442 1.98 -12.69 -19.27
CA LEU A 442 3.08 -13.07 -20.18
C LEU A 442 2.96 -14.53 -20.60
N LEU A 443 2.59 -15.41 -19.66
CA LEU A 443 2.30 -16.82 -19.98
C LEU A 443 1.10 -16.95 -20.93
N ARG A 444 0.06 -16.13 -20.79
CA ARG A 444 -1.07 -16.10 -21.72
C ARG A 444 -0.66 -15.54 -23.07
N ALA A 445 0.16 -14.50 -23.13
CA ALA A 445 0.67 -13.94 -24.38
C ALA A 445 1.58 -14.90 -25.14
N GLU A 446 2.34 -15.76 -24.45
CA GLU A 446 3.14 -16.84 -25.07
C GLU A 446 2.27 -18.01 -25.53
N THR A 447 1.11 -18.24 -24.88
CA THR A 447 0.17 -19.32 -25.28
C THR A 447 -0.92 -18.85 -26.23
N ASP A 448 -1.26 -17.56 -26.23
CA ASP A 448 -2.30 -16.96 -27.07
C ASP A 448 -1.72 -16.35 -28.38
N HIS A 449 -1.09 -17.16 -29.17
CA HIS A 449 -1.21 -17.01 -30.63
C HIS A 449 -2.62 -17.42 -31.12
N LEU A 450 -3.57 -17.60 -30.22
CA LEU A 450 -4.93 -18.05 -30.46
C LEU A 450 -5.92 -17.08 -29.83
N GLU A 451 -6.50 -16.22 -30.68
CA GLU A 451 -7.72 -15.42 -30.59
C GLU A 451 -7.84 -14.38 -29.43
N PRO A 452 -8.25 -13.15 -29.76
CA PRO A 452 -8.56 -12.13 -28.75
C PRO A 452 -9.78 -12.59 -27.97
N ILE A 453 -9.64 -12.75 -26.65
CA ILE A 453 -10.77 -12.90 -25.74
C ILE A 453 -11.52 -11.57 -25.79
N ASP A 454 -12.75 -11.61 -26.31
CA ASP A 454 -13.71 -10.52 -26.25
C ASP A 454 -13.76 -9.95 -24.84
N ASP A 455 -13.55 -8.65 -24.78
CA ASP A 455 -13.67 -7.81 -23.61
C ASP A 455 -15.00 -8.14 -22.89
N TYR A 456 -14.93 -8.70 -21.71
CA TYR A 456 -16.12 -8.90 -20.88
C TYR A 456 -16.75 -7.56 -20.69
N GLY A 457 -17.87 -7.35 -21.41
CA GLY A 457 -18.66 -6.13 -21.40
C GLY A 457 -19.10 -5.77 -20.00
N ILE A 458 -18.30 -5.00 -19.33
CA ILE A 458 -18.77 -4.12 -18.29
C ILE A 458 -19.40 -2.96 -19.03
N GLU A 459 -20.73 -3.00 -19.17
CA GLU A 459 -21.49 -1.83 -19.57
C GLU A 459 -21.08 -0.71 -18.62
N ARG A 460 -20.31 0.24 -19.15
CA ARG A 460 -19.98 1.48 -18.43
C ARG A 460 -21.29 2.25 -18.33
N SER A 461 -21.83 2.37 -17.12
CA SER A 461 -22.85 3.37 -16.88
C SER A 461 -22.25 4.74 -17.22
N ASP A 462 -23.00 5.59 -17.91
CA ASP A 462 -22.59 6.96 -18.27
C ASP A 462 -22.15 7.79 -17.06
N GLU A 463 -22.46 7.36 -15.83
CA GLU A 463 -22.06 7.97 -14.56
C GLU A 463 -20.55 7.84 -14.27
N ASP A 464 -19.82 6.91 -14.89
CA ASP A 464 -18.37 6.69 -14.67
C ASP A 464 -17.48 7.43 -15.70
N ASP A 465 -18.06 8.17 -16.66
CA ASP A 465 -17.29 8.94 -17.63
C ASP A 465 -16.75 10.24 -17.01
N PRO A 466 -15.42 10.41 -16.90
CA PRO A 466 -14.81 11.61 -16.30
C PRO A 466 -15.10 12.92 -17.07
N PHE A 467 -15.75 12.85 -18.23
CA PHE A 467 -16.16 14.01 -19.04
C PHE A 467 -17.62 14.40 -18.86
N CYS A 468 -18.46 13.61 -18.16
CA CYS A 468 -19.88 13.90 -18.00
C CYS A 468 -20.20 15.07 -17.04
N ASP A 469 -19.30 15.46 -16.15
CA ASP A 469 -19.56 16.49 -15.13
C ASP A 469 -19.46 17.95 -15.65
N GLU A 470 -19.02 18.18 -16.89
CA GLU A 470 -18.85 19.55 -17.44
C GLU A 470 -20.12 20.14 -18.06
N ALA A 471 -21.20 19.36 -18.20
CA ALA A 471 -22.45 19.82 -18.83
C ALA A 471 -23.51 20.37 -17.85
N GLN A 472 -23.19 20.46 -16.53
CA GLN A 472 -24.13 20.89 -15.48
C GLN A 472 -23.64 22.09 -14.63
N THR A 473 -22.77 22.96 -15.16
CA THR A 473 -22.47 24.26 -14.53
C THR A 473 -22.61 25.39 -15.53
#